data_2ff827a937c611be97ec59c2a38dc0e0
#
_entry.id   2ff827a937c611be97ec59c2a38dc0e0
#
_cell.length_a   1.000
_cell.length_b   1.000
_cell.length_c   1.000
_cell.angle_alpha   90.00
_cell.angle_beta   90.00
_cell.angle_gamma   90.00
#
_symmetry.space_group_name_H-M   'P 1'
#
loop_
_entity.id
_entity.type
_entity.pdbx_description
1 polymer ?
#
loop_
_entity_poly.entity_id
_entity_poly.type
_entity_poly.pdbx_seq_one_letter_code
_entity_poly.pdbx_strand_id
1 'polypeptide(L)'
;MGFEEQLVQSETAQGLYDYLFAFGYLSPIYRLTWDGKGLEQLSPGERGNLLLIFYLLVDRDDIPLVIDQPEENLDNQTVVRTLVPCIKDAKKRRQIVMVTHNPNLVVVCDAEQVIYAEIRKDEDNEVRYIAGSIEDPVMNQKLVDVLEGTRPAFDQRDARYQP
;
A
#
# COMPACT_ATOMS: atom_id res chain seq x y z
N MET A 1 -53.47 -29.42 -9.15
CA MET A 1 -53.22 -28.02 -9.47
C MET A 1 -51.87 -27.98 -10.19
N GLY A 2 -51.88 -27.63 -11.44
CA GLY A 2 -50.63 -27.57 -12.22
C GLY A 2 -49.75 -26.40 -11.76
N PHE A 3 -48.46 -26.47 -12.05
CA PHE A 3 -47.52 -25.41 -11.72
C PHE A 3 -47.93 -24.06 -12.37
N GLU A 4 -48.42 -24.10 -13.60
CA GLU A 4 -48.87 -22.91 -14.35
C GLU A 4 -50.09 -22.21 -13.71
N GLU A 5 -50.92 -22.98 -12.98
CA GLU A 5 -52.12 -22.45 -12.26
C GLU A 5 -51.75 -21.66 -11.01
N GLN A 6 -50.48 -21.75 -10.57
CA GLN A 6 -49.96 -21.04 -9.37
C GLN A 6 -49.30 -19.70 -9.72
N LEU A 7 -49.08 -19.43 -11.02
CA LEU A 7 -48.54 -18.16 -11.46
C LEU A 7 -49.59 -17.05 -11.42
N VAL A 8 -49.19 -15.81 -11.11
CA VAL A 8 -50.08 -14.67 -11.27
C VAL A 8 -50.39 -14.46 -12.75
N GLN A 9 -51.61 -13.99 -13.04
CA GLN A 9 -52.11 -13.86 -14.44
C GLN A 9 -51.24 -13.04 -15.39
N SER A 10 -50.36 -12.23 -14.87
CA SER A 10 -49.39 -11.42 -15.66
C SER A 10 -48.10 -12.15 -16.03
N GLU A 11 -47.87 -13.33 -15.43
CA GLU A 11 -46.60 -14.06 -15.59
C GLU A 11 -46.82 -15.35 -16.40
N THR A 12 -45.81 -15.69 -17.18
CA THR A 12 -45.77 -16.92 -17.96
C THR A 12 -44.78 -17.93 -17.38
N ALA A 13 -44.98 -19.21 -17.65
CA ALA A 13 -44.01 -20.23 -17.27
C ALA A 13 -42.61 -19.91 -17.84
N GLN A 14 -42.54 -19.41 -19.07
CA GLN A 14 -41.27 -18.95 -19.67
C GLN A 14 -40.64 -17.81 -18.87
N GLY A 15 -41.41 -16.78 -18.53
CA GLY A 15 -40.91 -15.65 -17.71
C GLY A 15 -40.38 -16.08 -16.35
N LEU A 16 -41.01 -17.05 -15.70
CA LEU A 16 -40.51 -17.63 -14.46
C LEU A 16 -39.18 -18.38 -14.66
N TYR A 17 -39.07 -19.19 -15.72
CA TYR A 17 -37.83 -19.88 -16.05
C TYR A 17 -36.69 -18.88 -16.36
N ASP A 18 -36.98 -17.86 -17.14
CA ASP A 18 -36.02 -16.81 -17.51
C ASP A 18 -35.53 -16.09 -16.23
N TYR A 19 -36.43 -15.75 -15.29
CA TYR A 19 -36.08 -15.16 -14.01
C TYR A 19 -35.22 -16.10 -13.15
N LEU A 20 -35.60 -17.37 -13.03
CA LEU A 20 -34.88 -18.34 -12.20
C LEU A 20 -33.48 -18.65 -12.75
N PHE A 21 -33.37 -18.84 -14.09
CA PHE A 21 -32.10 -19.24 -14.70
C PHE A 21 -31.20 -18.07 -15.11
N ALA A 22 -31.74 -16.87 -15.24
CA ALA A 22 -30.91 -15.66 -15.40
C ALA A 22 -30.20 -15.23 -14.11
N PHE A 23 -30.59 -15.81 -12.95
CA PHE A 23 -30.02 -15.46 -11.64
C PHE A 23 -30.07 -13.98 -11.29
N GLY A 24 -30.96 -13.20 -11.93
CA GLY A 24 -31.12 -11.76 -11.72
C GLY A 24 -31.52 -11.37 -10.29
N TYR A 25 -32.02 -12.31 -9.52
CA TYR A 25 -32.35 -12.14 -8.10
C TYR A 25 -31.12 -12.33 -7.18
N LEU A 26 -29.97 -12.80 -7.72
CA LEU A 26 -28.73 -12.92 -6.96
C LEU A 26 -27.92 -11.63 -7.10
N SER A 27 -27.60 -11.04 -5.99
CA SER A 27 -26.67 -9.89 -5.92
C SER A 27 -25.38 -10.35 -5.26
N PRO A 28 -24.24 -10.30 -5.97
CA PRO A 28 -22.97 -10.63 -5.36
C PRO A 28 -22.63 -9.62 -4.28
N ILE A 29 -22.21 -10.11 -3.12
CA ILE A 29 -21.71 -9.28 -2.03
C ILE A 29 -20.18 -9.41 -2.01
N TYR A 30 -19.49 -8.34 -2.36
CA TYR A 30 -18.03 -8.29 -2.29
C TYR A 30 -17.61 -7.79 -0.91
N ARG A 31 -16.63 -8.45 -0.31
CA ARG A 31 -16.05 -8.04 0.96
C ARG A 31 -14.54 -7.99 0.84
N LEU A 32 -13.95 -6.89 1.29
CA LEU A 32 -12.51 -6.79 1.43
C LEU A 32 -12.12 -7.37 2.79
N THR A 33 -11.20 -8.33 2.77
CA THR A 33 -10.69 -8.98 3.97
C THR A 33 -9.17 -8.95 4.01
N TRP A 34 -8.62 -8.91 5.21
CA TRP A 34 -7.19 -9.02 5.47
C TRP A 34 -6.95 -10.14 6.46
N ASP A 35 -6.18 -11.15 6.07
CA ASP A 35 -5.89 -12.31 6.90
C ASP A 35 -7.14 -12.96 7.51
N GLY A 36 -8.20 -13.06 6.69
CA GLY A 36 -9.51 -13.62 7.10
C GLY A 36 -10.38 -12.69 7.93
N LYS A 37 -9.91 -11.50 8.32
CA LYS A 37 -10.68 -10.50 9.07
C LYS A 37 -11.39 -9.53 8.12
N GLY A 38 -12.64 -9.19 8.42
CA GLY A 38 -13.36 -8.11 7.73
C GLY A 38 -12.86 -6.73 8.18
N LEU A 39 -13.18 -5.69 7.39
CA LEU A 39 -12.79 -4.30 7.69
C LEU A 39 -13.20 -3.85 9.08
N GLU A 40 -14.34 -4.30 9.57
CA GLU A 40 -14.88 -3.97 10.88
C GLU A 40 -14.06 -4.53 12.05
N GLN A 41 -13.25 -5.55 11.81
CA GLN A 41 -12.41 -6.24 12.80
C GLN A 41 -10.97 -5.67 12.84
N LEU A 42 -10.61 -4.82 11.88
CA LEU A 42 -9.30 -4.22 11.77
C LEU A 42 -9.23 -2.91 12.57
N SER A 43 -8.07 -2.62 13.13
CA SER A 43 -7.75 -1.30 13.69
C SER A 43 -7.79 -0.21 12.60
N PRO A 44 -7.90 1.08 12.95
CA PRO A 44 -7.87 2.16 11.98
C PRO A 44 -6.63 2.16 11.08
N GLY A 45 -5.45 1.87 11.65
CA GLY A 45 -4.20 1.76 10.88
C GLY A 45 -4.19 0.58 9.91
N GLU A 46 -4.58 -0.61 10.37
CA GLU A 46 -4.70 -1.78 9.50
C GLU A 46 -5.68 -1.56 8.34
N ARG A 47 -6.80 -0.85 8.59
CA ARG A 47 -7.75 -0.47 7.53
C ARG A 47 -7.12 0.45 6.50
N GLY A 48 -6.40 1.48 6.95
CA GLY A 48 -5.71 2.42 6.06
C GLY A 48 -4.72 1.70 5.15
N ASN A 49 -3.93 0.80 5.72
CA ASN A 49 -2.95 0.02 4.99
C ASN A 49 -3.59 -0.96 4.00
N LEU A 50 -4.65 -1.66 4.41
CA LEU A 50 -5.40 -2.53 3.50
C LEU A 50 -5.98 -1.76 2.33
N LEU A 51 -6.55 -0.58 2.59
CA LEU A 51 -7.09 0.29 1.54
C LEU A 51 -6.00 0.82 0.62
N LEU A 52 -4.82 1.19 1.14
CA LEU A 52 -3.67 1.60 0.34
C LEU A 52 -3.21 0.46 -0.58
N ILE A 53 -3.03 -0.73 -0.05
CA ILE A 53 -2.61 -1.91 -0.83
C ILE A 53 -3.66 -2.23 -1.89
N PHE A 54 -4.94 -2.24 -1.52
CA PHE A 54 -6.04 -2.45 -2.46
C PHE A 54 -6.03 -1.41 -3.58
N TYR A 55 -5.86 -0.13 -3.23
CA TYR A 55 -5.74 0.96 -4.20
C TYR A 55 -4.56 0.74 -5.17
N LEU A 56 -3.37 0.44 -4.64
CA LEU A 56 -2.18 0.18 -5.45
C LEU A 56 -2.34 -1.00 -6.42
N LEU A 57 -3.12 -2.02 -6.03
CA LEU A 57 -3.36 -3.20 -6.85
C LEU A 57 -4.43 -3.00 -7.92
N VAL A 58 -5.50 -2.27 -7.60
CA VAL A 58 -6.69 -2.15 -8.46
C VAL A 58 -6.63 -0.95 -9.37
N ASP A 59 -6.13 0.18 -8.87
CA ASP A 59 -6.03 1.40 -9.65
C ASP A 59 -4.99 1.28 -10.78
N ARG A 60 -5.42 1.58 -12.00
CA ARG A 60 -4.63 1.49 -13.23
C ARG A 60 -4.24 2.84 -13.83
N ASP A 61 -4.65 3.93 -13.19
CA ASP A 61 -4.33 5.27 -13.66
C ASP A 61 -2.82 5.54 -13.59
N ASP A 62 -2.34 6.43 -14.43
CA ASP A 62 -0.96 6.90 -14.51
C ASP A 62 -0.70 8.20 -13.71
N ILE A 63 -1.73 8.68 -13.01
CA ILE A 63 -1.67 9.89 -12.18
C ILE A 63 -0.60 9.70 -11.07
N PRO A 64 0.27 10.69 -10.84
CA PRO A 64 1.23 10.64 -9.75
C PRO A 64 0.58 10.41 -8.39
N LEU A 65 1.16 9.55 -7.58
CA LEU A 65 0.67 9.19 -6.26
C LEU A 65 1.61 9.71 -5.18
N VAL A 66 1.05 10.44 -4.22
CA VAL A 66 1.77 10.89 -3.02
C VAL A 66 1.31 10.05 -1.84
N ILE A 67 2.25 9.43 -1.15
CA ILE A 67 1.99 8.54 -0.01
C ILE A 67 2.77 9.05 1.20
N ASP A 68 2.08 9.30 2.29
CA ASP A 68 2.69 9.74 3.55
C ASP A 68 2.73 8.58 4.54
N GLN A 69 3.93 8.20 4.97
CA GLN A 69 4.24 7.19 5.98
C GLN A 69 3.43 5.88 5.84
N PRO A 70 3.50 5.19 4.69
CA PRO A 70 2.71 3.98 4.43
C PRO A 70 3.07 2.81 5.35
N GLU A 71 4.21 2.88 6.04
CA GLU A 71 4.66 1.89 7.01
C GLU A 71 4.01 2.03 8.39
N GLU A 72 3.34 3.15 8.68
CA GLU A 72 2.68 3.31 9.98
C GLU A 72 1.69 2.16 10.25
N ASN A 73 1.79 1.62 11.46
CA ASN A 73 0.97 0.48 11.92
C ASN A 73 1.18 -0.84 11.18
N LEU A 74 2.26 -0.98 10.40
CA LEU A 74 2.70 -2.25 9.82
C LEU A 74 3.97 -2.75 10.51
N ASP A 75 4.05 -4.06 10.72
CA ASP A 75 5.31 -4.70 11.07
C ASP A 75 6.24 -4.77 9.85
N ASN A 76 7.55 -4.85 10.10
CA ASN A 76 8.56 -4.90 9.05
C ASN A 76 8.37 -6.07 8.05
N GLN A 77 7.82 -7.19 8.49
CA GLN A 77 7.55 -8.32 7.60
C GLN A 77 6.45 -7.98 6.60
N THR A 78 5.36 -7.38 7.07
CA THR A 78 4.24 -6.94 6.22
C THR A 78 4.69 -5.85 5.25
N VAL A 79 5.52 -4.89 5.70
CA VAL A 79 6.13 -3.89 4.82
C VAL A 79 6.89 -4.56 3.68
N VAL A 80 7.84 -5.45 3.99
CA VAL A 80 8.70 -6.08 2.97
C VAL A 80 7.94 -7.05 2.08
N ARG A 81 7.03 -7.87 2.64
CA ARG A 81 6.35 -8.94 1.90
C ARG A 81 5.14 -8.47 1.10
N THR A 82 4.48 -7.42 1.54
CA THR A 82 3.20 -6.99 0.94
C THR A 82 3.29 -5.59 0.35
N LEU A 83 3.68 -4.59 1.13
CA LEU A 83 3.66 -3.19 0.68
C LEU A 83 4.71 -2.94 -0.40
N VAL A 84 5.95 -3.36 -0.21
CA VAL A 84 7.05 -3.18 -1.16
C VAL A 84 6.73 -3.74 -2.55
N PRO A 85 6.25 -4.98 -2.72
CA PRO A 85 5.86 -5.50 -4.03
C PRO A 85 4.78 -4.68 -4.71
N CYS A 86 3.77 -4.20 -3.97
CA CYS A 86 2.69 -3.36 -4.50
C CYS A 86 3.21 -2.00 -4.99
N ILE A 87 4.11 -1.35 -4.23
CA ILE A 87 4.75 -0.10 -4.62
C ILE A 87 5.62 -0.31 -5.86
N LYS A 88 6.45 -1.37 -5.89
CA LYS A 88 7.31 -1.69 -7.04
C LYS A 88 6.51 -1.99 -8.32
N ASP A 89 5.34 -2.55 -8.21
CA ASP A 89 4.48 -2.75 -9.38
C ASP A 89 3.79 -1.45 -9.81
N ALA A 90 3.30 -0.65 -8.87
CA ALA A 90 2.66 0.62 -9.16
C ALA A 90 3.64 1.63 -9.80
N LYS A 91 4.92 1.69 -9.36
CA LYS A 91 5.93 2.60 -9.91
C LYS A 91 6.29 2.33 -11.38
N LYS A 92 5.99 1.15 -11.92
CA LYS A 92 6.16 0.87 -13.36
C LYS A 92 5.16 1.64 -14.24
N ARG A 93 4.06 2.11 -13.66
CA ARG A 93 2.95 2.75 -14.38
C ARG A 93 2.83 4.23 -14.10
N ARG A 94 3.22 4.66 -12.88
CA ARG A 94 3.04 6.03 -12.41
C ARG A 94 4.22 6.49 -11.56
N GLN A 95 4.38 7.78 -11.44
CA GLN A 95 5.29 8.37 -10.46
C GLN A 95 4.74 8.16 -9.04
N ILE A 96 5.62 7.74 -8.13
CA ILE A 96 5.31 7.65 -6.70
C ILE A 96 6.24 8.60 -5.94
N VAL A 97 5.65 9.47 -5.14
CA VAL A 97 6.37 10.32 -4.17
C VAL A 97 5.98 9.82 -2.78
N MET A 98 6.96 9.42 -1.99
CA MET A 98 6.70 8.82 -0.70
C MET A 98 7.48 9.54 0.40
N VAL A 99 6.80 9.88 1.49
CA VAL A 99 7.44 10.32 2.74
C VAL A 99 7.54 9.10 3.64
N THR A 100 8.74 8.81 4.13
CA THR A 100 8.97 7.65 4.99
C THR A 100 10.19 7.83 5.88
N HIS A 101 10.20 7.18 7.02
CA HIS A 101 11.36 7.01 7.89
C HIS A 101 11.85 5.54 7.93
N ASN A 102 11.29 4.67 7.09
CA ASN A 102 11.64 3.26 7.04
C ASN A 102 12.68 2.97 5.94
N PRO A 103 13.90 2.52 6.30
CA PRO A 103 14.96 2.23 5.33
C PRO A 103 14.55 1.17 4.29
N ASN A 104 13.71 0.21 4.68
CA ASN A 104 13.25 -0.83 3.76
C ASN A 104 12.44 -0.25 2.60
N LEU A 105 11.65 0.80 2.84
CA LEU A 105 10.89 1.43 1.76
C LEU A 105 11.81 2.20 0.80
N VAL A 106 12.80 2.93 1.32
CA VAL A 106 13.73 3.69 0.49
C VAL A 106 14.61 2.77 -0.36
N VAL A 107 15.27 1.80 0.30
CA VAL A 107 16.27 0.94 -0.34
C VAL A 107 15.61 -0.19 -1.13
N VAL A 108 14.66 -0.90 -0.54
CA VAL A 108 14.08 -2.09 -1.17
C VAL A 108 13.08 -1.73 -2.26
N CYS A 109 12.41 -0.57 -2.20
CA CYS A 109 11.60 -0.07 -3.32
C CYS A 109 12.44 0.50 -4.46
N ASP A 110 13.76 0.59 -4.30
CA ASP A 110 14.66 1.05 -5.35
C ASP A 110 14.27 2.46 -5.81
N ALA A 111 14.40 3.42 -4.90
CA ALA A 111 14.03 4.80 -5.15
C ALA A 111 15.02 5.46 -6.12
N GLU A 112 14.54 6.03 -7.22
CA GLU A 112 15.35 6.72 -8.22
C GLU A 112 15.89 8.05 -7.71
N GLN A 113 15.14 8.69 -6.81
CA GLN A 113 15.54 9.95 -6.18
C GLN A 113 15.17 9.93 -4.71
N VAL A 114 16.09 10.43 -3.89
CA VAL A 114 15.86 10.68 -2.47
C VAL A 114 15.94 12.19 -2.22
N ILE A 115 15.00 12.71 -1.46
CA ILE A 115 14.97 14.10 -1.00
C ILE A 115 15.10 14.08 0.52
N TYR A 116 16.25 14.49 1.00
CA TYR A 116 16.50 14.66 2.42
C TYR A 116 16.05 16.05 2.86
N ALA A 117 15.20 16.14 3.87
CA ALA A 117 14.72 17.38 4.46
C ALA A 117 15.28 17.54 5.88
N GLU A 118 15.87 18.68 6.20
CA GLU A 118 16.34 19.02 7.53
C GLU A 118 15.83 20.38 7.98
N ILE A 119 15.59 20.51 9.29
CA ILE A 119 15.25 21.80 9.93
C ILE A 119 16.47 22.26 10.72
N ARG A 120 17.02 23.41 10.38
CA ARG A 120 18.09 24.07 11.11
C ARG A 120 17.52 25.01 12.17
N LYS A 121 17.49 24.54 13.41
CA LYS A 121 16.92 25.28 14.54
C LYS A 121 17.76 26.49 14.96
N ASP A 122 19.04 26.50 14.62
CA ASP A 122 20.02 27.57 14.82
C ASP A 122 19.93 28.69 13.77
N GLU A 123 19.26 28.44 12.65
CA GLU A 123 19.08 29.38 11.56
C GLU A 123 17.56 29.68 11.35
N ASP A 124 16.89 30.21 12.37
CA ASP A 124 15.46 30.59 12.35
C ASP A 124 14.49 29.48 11.92
N ASN A 125 14.81 28.21 12.19
CA ASN A 125 14.07 27.04 11.73
C ASN A 125 14.00 26.92 10.20
N GLU A 126 15.06 27.33 9.50
CA GLU A 126 15.14 27.17 8.05
C GLU A 126 15.02 25.70 7.65
N VAL A 127 14.15 25.41 6.71
CA VAL A 127 14.01 24.08 6.11
C VAL A 127 14.92 24.00 4.89
N ARG A 128 15.83 23.03 4.85
CA ARG A 128 16.73 22.77 3.73
C ARG A 128 16.42 21.40 3.12
N TYR A 129 16.57 21.33 1.81
CA TYR A 129 16.41 20.11 1.04
C TYR A 129 17.70 19.77 0.28
N ILE A 130 18.09 18.51 0.34
CA ILE A 130 19.17 17.95 -0.46
C ILE A 130 18.57 16.79 -1.25
N ALA A 131 18.73 16.80 -2.58
CA ALA A 131 18.20 15.77 -3.46
C ALA A 131 19.33 15.07 -4.21
N GLY A 132 19.24 13.77 -4.34
CA GLY A 132 20.22 12.96 -5.07
C GLY A 132 19.72 11.53 -5.28
N SER A 133 20.49 10.72 -6.00
CA SER A 133 20.22 9.30 -6.10
C SER A 133 20.74 8.56 -4.86
N ILE A 134 20.28 7.34 -4.65
CA ILE A 134 20.71 6.53 -3.51
C ILE A 134 22.19 6.14 -3.61
N GLU A 135 22.76 6.15 -4.82
CA GLU A 135 24.17 5.85 -5.10
C GLU A 135 25.10 7.04 -4.84
N ASP A 136 24.54 8.25 -4.73
CA ASP A 136 25.33 9.43 -4.37
C ASP A 136 25.92 9.27 -2.98
N PRO A 137 27.25 9.41 -2.79
CA PRO A 137 27.89 9.18 -1.49
C PRO A 137 27.35 10.09 -0.37
N VAL A 138 26.98 11.33 -0.69
CA VAL A 138 26.44 12.29 0.28
C VAL A 138 25.04 11.85 0.69
N MET A 139 24.20 11.48 -0.28
CA MET A 139 22.85 11.01 -0.01
C MET A 139 22.87 9.68 0.72
N ASN A 140 23.72 8.74 0.33
CA ASN A 140 23.90 7.46 1.03
C ASN A 140 24.28 7.66 2.50
N GLN A 141 25.23 8.58 2.78
CA GLN A 141 25.58 8.89 4.16
C GLN A 141 24.39 9.48 4.94
N LYS A 142 23.63 10.39 4.34
CA LYS A 142 22.42 10.96 4.97
C LYS A 142 21.36 9.90 5.25
N LEU A 143 21.16 8.95 4.33
CA LEU A 143 20.24 7.83 4.53
C LEU A 143 20.65 6.97 5.73
N VAL A 144 21.92 6.60 5.82
CA VAL A 144 22.45 5.82 6.94
C VAL A 144 22.31 6.58 8.26
N ASP A 145 22.62 7.87 8.28
CA ASP A 145 22.55 8.69 9.49
C ASP A 145 21.12 8.84 10.02
N VAL A 146 20.14 9.03 9.13
CA VAL A 146 18.72 9.26 9.48
C VAL A 146 17.98 7.96 9.76
N LEU A 147 18.14 6.98 8.89
CA LEU A 147 17.33 5.75 8.94
C LEU A 147 17.94 4.68 9.86
N GLU A 148 19.26 4.64 9.96
CA GLU A 148 19.98 3.59 10.69
C GLU A 148 20.63 4.12 12.00
N GLY A 149 20.57 5.41 12.22
CA GLY A 149 21.05 6.08 13.42
C GLY A 149 22.49 6.57 13.38
N THR A 150 23.41 5.89 12.78
CA THR A 150 24.77 6.32 12.40
C THR A 150 25.52 5.15 11.75
N ARG A 151 26.54 5.42 10.95
CA ARG A 151 27.35 4.37 10.32
C ARG A 151 27.91 3.36 11.33
N PRO A 152 28.48 3.75 12.48
CA PRO A 152 28.94 2.80 13.47
C PRO A 152 27.84 1.90 14.06
N ALA A 153 26.63 2.42 14.24
CA ALA A 153 25.50 1.64 14.73
C ALA A 153 25.02 0.62 13.68
N PHE A 154 25.01 1.02 12.41
CA PHE A 154 24.73 0.14 11.29
C PHE A 154 25.74 -1.01 11.20
N ASP A 155 27.04 -0.69 11.14
CA ASP A 155 28.13 -1.67 11.04
C ASP A 155 28.14 -2.62 12.24
N GLN A 156 27.81 -2.15 13.44
CA GLN A 156 27.73 -2.98 14.65
C GLN A 156 26.53 -3.94 14.60
N ARG A 157 25.41 -3.55 14.01
CA ARG A 157 24.26 -4.44 13.80
C ARG A 157 24.58 -5.47 12.74
N ASP A 158 25.11 -5.04 11.59
CA ASP A 158 25.48 -5.93 10.48
C ASP A 158 26.44 -7.02 10.96
N ALA A 159 27.50 -6.66 11.70
CA ALA A 159 28.45 -7.59 12.29
C ALA A 159 27.83 -8.61 13.27
N ARG A 160 26.70 -8.27 13.89
CA ARG A 160 26.01 -9.20 14.82
C ARG A 160 25.03 -10.15 14.12
N TYR A 161 24.58 -9.80 12.93
CA TYR A 161 23.66 -10.62 12.15
C TYR A 161 24.38 -11.55 11.14
N GLN A 162 25.67 -11.35 10.92
CA GLN A 162 26.49 -12.31 10.18
C GLN A 162 26.78 -13.52 11.08
N PRO A 163 26.45 -14.75 10.60
CA PRO A 163 26.67 -15.99 11.35
C PRO A 163 28.14 -16.32 11.54
#